data_f425f14ce58de459221233de8ffd35a8
#
_entry.id   f425f14ce58de459221233de8ffd35a8
#
_cell.length_a   1.000
_cell.length_b   1.000
_cell.length_c   1.000
_cell.angle_alpha   90.00
_cell.angle_beta   90.00
_cell.angle_gamma   90.00
#
_symmetry.space_group_name_H-M   'P 1'
#
loop_
_entity.id
_entity.type
_entity.pdbx_description
1 polymer ?
#
loop_
_entity_poly.entity_id
_entity_poly.type
_entity_poly.pdbx_seq_one_letter_code
_entity_poly.pdbx_strand_id
1 'polypeptide(L)'
;MTSQRLAKKSLQTRLALAYAAGFYAAGVFVLVFVAVPLASIDAAVPQGRPAASAITAGESGISLPQLLAGSAVALVFLIPVALALGWFVAGRFLRPLRAITATARIISAGNLHRRLDLGEPADELTELGHTLDGLFARLQASFDAQRHFVANASHELRTPLAGLRTLLEVALADTGADTDSLRSACQEALALGGHQERLVQALLALATSERGVARRDTLDLARIVVGVLASRRDQATEKGVDLAEHLTPAVTAGDPGLMESLVANLIDNAIRHNRADGWVKVTTQTSGTRVALTVTNSGPVIPDDQIQRLFQPFQRLAPDRHGHRDGYGLGLAIVNAVAQAHDATLTTSTRPEGGLSITVQFAHASLPSHP
;
A
#
# COMPACT_ATOMS: atom_id res chain seq x y z
N MET A 1 38.76 -8.72 -28.56
CA MET A 1 37.56 -8.25 -27.82
C MET A 1 37.04 -6.96 -28.45
N THR A 2 36.55 -6.99 -29.65
CA THR A 2 36.14 -5.80 -30.43
C THR A 2 35.05 -6.18 -31.43
N SER A 3 33.84 -6.60 -30.95
CA SER A 3 32.70 -6.75 -31.88
C SER A 3 31.34 -6.94 -31.14
N GLN A 4 30.99 -6.07 -30.22
CA GLN A 4 29.60 -6.02 -29.66
C GLN A 4 29.15 -4.60 -29.26
N ARG A 5 29.55 -3.59 -30.02
CA ARG A 5 28.91 -2.25 -29.99
C ARG A 5 28.16 -2.01 -31.29
N LEU A 6 27.38 -2.95 -31.76
CA LEU A 6 26.27 -2.62 -32.66
C LEU A 6 25.23 -1.91 -31.81
N ALA A 7 25.27 -0.59 -31.94
CA ALA A 7 24.40 0.33 -31.27
C ALA A 7 22.94 -0.18 -31.33
N LYS A 8 22.35 -0.60 -30.19
CA LYS A 8 20.90 -0.72 -30.06
C LYS A 8 20.34 0.64 -30.44
N LYS A 9 19.88 0.81 -31.68
CA LYS A 9 19.19 2.02 -32.14
C LYS A 9 18.11 2.31 -31.09
N SER A 10 18.09 3.51 -30.51
CA SER A 10 17.14 3.84 -29.47
C SER A 10 15.72 3.55 -29.96
N LEU A 11 14.81 3.18 -29.07
CA LEU A 11 13.41 2.90 -29.42
C LEU A 11 12.82 4.07 -30.23
N GLN A 12 13.22 5.29 -29.90
CA GLN A 12 12.85 6.51 -30.65
C GLN A 12 13.30 6.45 -32.12
N THR A 13 14.53 6.04 -32.39
CA THR A 13 15.05 5.95 -33.78
C THR A 13 14.29 4.89 -34.56
N ARG A 14 13.97 3.76 -33.94
CA ARG A 14 13.20 2.67 -34.61
C ARG A 14 11.77 3.11 -34.92
N LEU A 15 11.08 3.76 -33.96
CA LEU A 15 9.75 4.32 -34.14
C LEU A 15 9.75 5.46 -35.17
N ALA A 16 10.70 6.39 -35.08
CA ALA A 16 10.82 7.47 -36.04
C ALA A 16 10.97 6.96 -37.46
N LEU A 17 11.82 5.92 -37.68
CA LEU A 17 12.01 5.29 -39.00
C LEU A 17 10.72 4.55 -39.44
N ALA A 18 10.00 3.89 -38.54
CA ALA A 18 8.75 3.22 -38.89
C ALA A 18 7.66 4.22 -39.31
N TYR A 19 7.51 5.31 -38.59
CA TYR A 19 6.55 6.39 -38.94
C TYR A 19 7.00 7.09 -40.24
N ALA A 20 8.29 7.38 -40.41
CA ALA A 20 8.81 7.97 -41.63
C ALA A 20 8.56 7.07 -42.86
N ALA A 21 8.76 5.76 -42.71
CA ALA A 21 8.48 4.78 -43.78
C ALA A 21 6.96 4.74 -44.10
N GLY A 22 6.08 4.78 -43.07
CA GLY A 22 4.64 4.85 -43.24
C GLY A 22 4.20 6.12 -43.97
N PHE A 23 4.67 7.30 -43.54
CA PHE A 23 4.38 8.57 -44.20
C PHE A 23 4.89 8.60 -45.67
N TYR A 24 6.09 8.10 -45.90
CA TYR A 24 6.66 8.01 -47.25
C TYR A 24 5.82 7.08 -48.12
N ALA A 25 5.45 5.89 -47.63
CA ALA A 25 4.64 4.95 -48.39
C ALA A 25 3.23 5.54 -48.70
N ALA A 26 2.60 6.24 -47.75
CA ALA A 26 1.35 6.93 -47.98
C ALA A 26 1.49 8.03 -49.05
N GLY A 27 2.58 8.80 -49.00
CA GLY A 27 2.86 9.83 -50.01
C GLY A 27 3.09 9.24 -51.40
N VAL A 28 3.81 8.12 -51.52
CA VAL A 28 3.98 7.37 -52.78
C VAL A 28 2.63 6.89 -53.29
N PHE A 29 1.80 6.31 -52.42
CA PHE A 29 0.45 5.82 -52.77
C PHE A 29 -0.41 6.94 -53.35
N VAL A 30 -0.49 8.09 -52.69
CA VAL A 30 -1.24 9.27 -53.16
C VAL A 30 -0.73 9.76 -54.50
N LEU A 31 0.60 9.83 -54.66
CA LEU A 31 1.23 10.28 -55.92
C LEU A 31 0.93 9.34 -57.09
N VAL A 32 1.01 8.04 -56.87
CA VAL A 32 0.64 7.01 -57.87
C VAL A 32 -0.84 7.08 -58.23
N PHE A 33 -1.71 7.22 -57.21
CA PHE A 33 -3.16 7.30 -57.41
C PHE A 33 -3.59 8.54 -58.20
N VAL A 34 -2.83 9.65 -58.09
CA VAL A 34 -3.08 10.86 -58.88
C VAL A 34 -2.42 10.81 -60.24
N ALA A 35 -1.19 10.28 -60.35
CA ALA A 35 -0.43 10.27 -61.60
C ALA A 35 -0.98 9.28 -62.65
N VAL A 36 -1.45 8.10 -62.20
CA VAL A 36 -1.95 7.05 -63.11
C VAL A 36 -3.19 7.47 -63.90
N PRO A 37 -4.24 8.07 -63.29
CA PRO A 37 -5.40 8.56 -64.03
C PRO A 37 -5.07 9.70 -65.01
N LEU A 38 -4.18 10.62 -64.59
CA LEU A 38 -3.74 11.72 -65.48
C LEU A 38 -3.00 11.17 -66.72
N ALA A 39 -2.10 10.20 -66.52
CA ALA A 39 -1.38 9.58 -67.63
C ALA A 39 -2.34 8.78 -68.60
N SER A 40 -3.39 8.17 -68.08
CA SER A 40 -4.39 7.43 -68.86
C SER A 40 -5.29 8.33 -69.67
N ILE A 41 -5.55 9.56 -69.19
CA ILE A 41 -6.35 10.56 -69.96
C ILE A 41 -5.58 11.04 -71.17
N ASP A 42 -4.27 11.26 -71.06
CA ASP A 42 -3.41 11.70 -72.14
C ASP A 42 -3.22 10.61 -73.23
N ALA A 43 -3.22 9.33 -72.85
CA ALA A 43 -3.13 8.20 -73.76
C ALA A 43 -4.43 7.89 -74.54
N ALA A 44 -5.58 8.45 -74.12
CA ALA A 44 -6.89 8.19 -74.71
C ALA A 44 -7.29 9.20 -75.80
N VAL A 45 -6.45 10.20 -76.13
CA VAL A 45 -6.72 11.14 -77.23
C VAL A 45 -6.35 10.44 -78.56
N PRO A 46 -7.29 10.17 -79.46
CA PRO A 46 -7.03 9.55 -80.77
C PRO A 46 -6.23 10.48 -81.66
N GLN A 47 -5.04 10.07 -82.07
CA GLN A 47 -4.24 10.74 -83.12
C GLN A 47 -4.95 10.54 -84.46
N GLY A 48 -5.93 11.39 -84.75
CA GLY A 48 -6.65 11.26 -86.02
C GLY A 48 -7.63 12.41 -86.29
N ARG A 49 -7.08 13.65 -86.39
CA ARG A 49 -7.84 14.70 -87.07
C ARG A 49 -6.90 15.54 -87.92
N PRO A 50 -7.26 15.83 -89.26
CA PRO A 50 -6.43 16.64 -90.12
C PRO A 50 -6.40 18.10 -89.67
N ALA A 51 -5.25 18.70 -89.89
CA ALA A 51 -4.97 20.11 -89.56
C ALA A 51 -5.86 21.06 -90.38
N ALA A 52 -6.88 21.61 -89.69
CA ALA A 52 -7.50 22.88 -90.16
C ALA A 52 -8.07 23.60 -88.89
N SER A 53 -7.55 24.83 -88.72
CA SER A 53 -7.87 25.81 -87.65
C SER A 53 -7.06 25.75 -86.35
N ALA A 54 -5.81 26.13 -86.50
CA ALA A 54 -5.02 26.66 -85.40
C ALA A 54 -5.55 28.05 -85.01
N ILE A 55 -6.38 28.10 -83.99
CA ILE A 55 -6.62 29.35 -83.21
C ILE A 55 -6.56 28.96 -81.73
N THR A 56 -5.36 29.29 -81.16
CA THR A 56 -5.09 29.64 -79.77
C THR A 56 -5.99 28.95 -78.72
N ALA A 57 -5.70 27.74 -78.39
CA ALA A 57 -5.85 27.25 -77.03
C ALA A 57 -4.44 26.71 -76.65
N GLY A 58 -3.85 27.34 -75.69
CA GLY A 58 -2.59 26.89 -75.11
C GLY A 58 -2.76 25.47 -74.54
N GLU A 59 -2.55 24.45 -75.33
CA GLU A 59 -2.48 23.05 -74.85
C GLU A 59 -1.11 22.89 -74.15
N SER A 60 -1.09 23.28 -72.91
CA SER A 60 -0.08 22.83 -71.93
C SER A 60 -0.50 21.44 -71.41
N GLY A 61 -0.64 20.47 -72.30
CA GLY A 61 -0.68 19.07 -71.96
C GLY A 61 0.67 18.70 -71.28
N ILE A 62 0.62 18.37 -70.01
CA ILE A 62 1.82 17.93 -69.26
C ILE A 62 2.26 16.61 -69.90
N SER A 63 3.38 16.59 -70.56
CA SER A 63 3.91 15.36 -71.21
C SER A 63 4.28 14.31 -70.17
N LEU A 64 4.12 13.01 -70.49
CA LEU A 64 4.48 11.90 -69.63
C LEU A 64 5.87 12.04 -69.01
N PRO A 65 6.94 12.48 -69.72
CA PRO A 65 8.26 12.73 -69.13
C PRO A 65 8.25 13.83 -68.08
N GLN A 66 7.45 14.87 -68.24
CA GLN A 66 7.34 15.97 -67.29
C GLN A 66 6.60 15.49 -65.99
N LEU A 67 5.55 14.66 -66.14
CA LEU A 67 4.88 14.04 -65.02
C LEU A 67 5.84 13.13 -64.24
N LEU A 68 6.60 12.29 -64.94
CA LEU A 68 7.57 11.42 -64.28
C LEU A 68 8.69 12.20 -63.58
N ALA A 69 9.22 13.23 -64.22
CA ALA A 69 10.24 14.10 -63.63
C ALA A 69 9.71 14.84 -62.39
N GLY A 70 8.51 15.41 -62.47
CA GLY A 70 7.83 16.06 -61.34
C GLY A 70 7.57 15.12 -60.18
N SER A 71 7.12 13.91 -60.47
CA SER A 71 6.91 12.86 -59.48
C SER A 71 8.19 12.44 -58.79
N ALA A 72 9.29 12.29 -59.55
CA ALA A 72 10.59 11.95 -58.99
C ALA A 72 11.13 13.04 -58.06
N VAL A 73 10.98 14.32 -58.43
CA VAL A 73 11.35 15.45 -57.58
C VAL A 73 10.51 15.48 -56.32
N ALA A 74 9.18 15.30 -56.41
CA ALA A 74 8.28 15.24 -55.28
C ALA A 74 8.66 14.13 -54.26
N LEU A 75 9.00 12.95 -54.77
CA LEU A 75 9.44 11.81 -53.94
C LEU A 75 10.75 12.13 -53.19
N VAL A 76 11.72 12.79 -53.84
CA VAL A 76 12.96 13.20 -53.17
C VAL A 76 12.70 14.19 -52.06
N PHE A 77 11.81 15.18 -52.25
CA PHE A 77 11.42 16.15 -51.22
C PHE A 77 10.57 15.52 -50.12
N LEU A 78 9.84 14.45 -50.39
CA LEU A 78 9.04 13.74 -49.39
C LEU A 78 9.91 13.04 -48.34
N ILE A 79 11.12 12.61 -48.65
CA ILE A 79 12.00 11.91 -47.72
C ILE A 79 12.35 12.74 -46.48
N PRO A 80 12.92 13.94 -46.58
CA PRO A 80 13.26 14.74 -45.42
C PRO A 80 12.00 15.14 -44.58
N VAL A 81 10.87 15.40 -45.27
CA VAL A 81 9.61 15.71 -44.59
C VAL A 81 9.10 14.52 -43.77
N ALA A 82 9.11 13.33 -44.37
CA ALA A 82 8.69 12.10 -43.67
C ALA A 82 9.61 11.77 -42.47
N LEU A 83 10.94 11.97 -42.63
CA LEU A 83 11.89 11.78 -41.53
C LEU A 83 11.67 12.79 -40.39
N ALA A 84 11.49 14.07 -40.75
CA ALA A 84 11.24 15.13 -39.76
C ALA A 84 9.91 14.87 -38.96
N LEU A 85 8.84 14.51 -39.67
CA LEU A 85 7.55 14.20 -39.09
C LEU A 85 7.61 12.97 -38.21
N GLY A 86 8.25 11.89 -38.71
CA GLY A 86 8.45 10.65 -37.95
C GLY A 86 9.26 10.88 -36.66
N TRP A 87 10.30 11.72 -36.73
CA TRP A 87 11.09 12.10 -35.57
C TRP A 87 10.30 12.93 -34.56
N PHE A 88 9.50 13.88 -35.02
CA PHE A 88 8.65 14.72 -34.19
C PHE A 88 7.59 13.87 -33.45
N VAL A 89 6.87 13.02 -34.17
CA VAL A 89 5.83 12.14 -33.62
C VAL A 89 6.43 11.19 -32.60
N ALA A 90 7.51 10.47 -32.96
CA ALA A 90 8.18 9.54 -32.07
C ALA A 90 8.71 10.26 -30.80
N GLY A 91 9.24 11.46 -30.93
CA GLY A 91 9.73 12.26 -29.82
C GLY A 91 8.61 12.66 -28.85
N ARG A 92 7.46 13.08 -29.38
CA ARG A 92 6.30 13.47 -28.57
C ARG A 92 5.71 12.30 -27.78
N PHE A 93 5.52 11.14 -28.44
CA PHE A 93 4.98 9.92 -27.78
C PHE A 93 5.92 9.32 -26.74
N LEU A 94 7.24 9.44 -26.92
CA LEU A 94 8.20 8.85 -25.98
C LEU A 94 8.62 9.76 -24.83
N ARG A 95 8.22 11.04 -24.82
CA ARG A 95 8.53 12.00 -23.73
C ARG A 95 7.99 11.53 -22.38
N PRO A 96 6.68 11.18 -22.23
CA PRO A 96 6.14 10.71 -20.96
C PRO A 96 6.84 9.45 -20.44
N LEU A 97 7.08 8.47 -21.33
CA LEU A 97 7.77 7.22 -20.98
C LEU A 97 9.19 7.45 -20.46
N ARG A 98 9.91 8.42 -21.03
CA ARG A 98 11.24 8.81 -20.53
C ARG A 98 11.17 9.51 -19.19
N ALA A 99 10.18 10.38 -18.96
CA ALA A 99 9.97 11.02 -17.68
C ALA A 99 9.68 9.97 -16.59
N ILE A 100 8.76 9.03 -16.85
CA ILE A 100 8.45 7.90 -15.97
C ILE A 100 9.72 7.11 -15.62
N THR A 101 10.49 6.71 -16.64
CA THR A 101 11.71 5.90 -16.45
C THR A 101 12.78 6.67 -15.68
N ALA A 102 12.97 7.96 -15.96
CA ALA A 102 13.95 8.81 -15.28
C ALA A 102 13.59 8.99 -13.81
N THR A 103 12.33 9.32 -13.51
CA THR A 103 11.85 9.51 -12.14
C THR A 103 11.88 8.20 -11.37
N ALA A 104 11.43 7.08 -11.96
CA ALA A 104 11.47 5.76 -11.32
C ALA A 104 12.91 5.31 -10.97
N ARG A 105 13.92 5.70 -11.74
CA ARG A 105 15.33 5.40 -11.42
C ARG A 105 15.89 6.24 -10.27
N ILE A 106 15.35 7.42 -10.06
CA ILE A 106 15.79 8.34 -9.00
C ILE A 106 15.05 8.04 -7.70
N ILE A 107 13.83 7.50 -7.79
CA ILE A 107 13.03 7.16 -6.60
C ILE A 107 13.74 6.07 -5.80
N SER A 108 13.97 6.37 -4.53
CA SER A 108 14.54 5.50 -3.52
C SER A 108 13.82 5.74 -2.20
N ALA A 109 14.07 4.91 -1.19
CA ALA A 109 13.47 5.07 0.15
C ALA A 109 13.70 6.46 0.80
N GLY A 110 14.67 7.23 0.30
CA GLY A 110 14.97 8.58 0.79
C GLY A 110 14.21 9.71 0.10
N ASN A 111 13.63 9.48 -1.09
CA ASN A 111 13.01 10.53 -1.91
C ASN A 111 11.69 10.12 -2.58
N LEU A 112 10.93 9.23 -1.94
CA LEU A 112 9.61 8.76 -2.38
C LEU A 112 8.56 9.89 -2.51
N HIS A 113 8.84 11.08 -1.96
CA HIS A 113 7.95 12.26 -2.07
C HIS A 113 7.90 12.85 -3.48
N ARG A 114 8.83 12.49 -4.36
CA ARG A 114 8.81 12.93 -5.75
C ARG A 114 7.64 12.29 -6.50
N ARG A 115 7.02 13.06 -7.40
CA ARG A 115 5.92 12.63 -8.26
C ARG A 115 6.31 12.77 -9.71
N LEU A 116 5.64 12.03 -10.56
CA LEU A 116 5.82 12.11 -12.02
C LEU A 116 5.25 13.39 -12.58
N ASP A 117 4.13 13.86 -12.00
CA ASP A 117 3.44 15.13 -12.32
C ASP A 117 3.30 15.34 -13.85
N LEU A 118 2.68 14.36 -14.51
CA LEU A 118 2.53 14.35 -15.97
C LEU A 118 1.35 15.22 -16.47
N GLY A 119 0.70 16.00 -15.59
CA GLY A 119 -0.48 16.79 -15.90
C GLY A 119 -1.78 16.00 -15.82
N GLU A 120 -2.89 16.59 -16.30
CA GLU A 120 -4.18 15.90 -16.32
C GLU A 120 -4.17 14.68 -17.27
N PRO A 121 -4.91 13.60 -16.94
CA PRO A 121 -4.95 12.40 -17.77
C PRO A 121 -5.63 12.70 -19.12
N ALA A 122 -4.79 12.86 -20.14
CA ALA A 122 -5.23 13.11 -21.51
C ALA A 122 -5.05 11.87 -22.42
N ASP A 123 -4.25 10.88 -21.98
CA ASP A 123 -3.98 9.65 -22.70
C ASP A 123 -3.62 8.51 -21.71
N GLU A 124 -3.50 7.29 -22.22
CA GLU A 124 -3.20 6.08 -21.43
C GLU A 124 -1.84 6.16 -20.73
N LEU A 125 -0.90 6.97 -21.24
CA LEU A 125 0.43 7.14 -20.64
C LEU A 125 0.38 8.06 -19.42
N THR A 126 -0.44 9.10 -19.45
CA THR A 126 -0.66 9.97 -18.28
C THR A 126 -1.48 9.25 -17.21
N GLU A 127 -2.46 8.41 -17.58
CA GLU A 127 -3.18 7.53 -16.64
C GLU A 127 -2.23 6.55 -15.94
N LEU A 128 -1.29 5.94 -16.68
CA LEU A 128 -0.23 5.11 -16.10
C LEU A 128 0.62 5.90 -15.11
N GLY A 129 0.95 7.16 -15.44
CA GLY A 129 1.68 8.06 -14.54
C GLY A 129 0.96 8.30 -13.22
N HIS A 130 -0.34 8.58 -13.25
CA HIS A 130 -1.18 8.74 -12.06
C HIS A 130 -1.26 7.46 -11.22
N THR A 131 -1.38 6.30 -11.87
CA THR A 131 -1.37 5.00 -11.18
C THR A 131 -0.05 4.79 -10.45
N LEU A 132 1.09 5.10 -11.08
CA LEU A 132 2.41 5.01 -10.46
C LEU A 132 2.56 6.03 -9.31
N ASP A 133 2.10 7.26 -9.46
CA ASP A 133 2.12 8.26 -8.38
C ASP A 133 1.27 7.81 -7.18
N GLY A 134 0.13 7.15 -7.43
CA GLY A 134 -0.67 6.51 -6.38
C GLY A 134 0.08 5.38 -5.65
N LEU A 135 0.82 4.55 -6.38
CA LEU A 135 1.68 3.51 -5.80
C LEU A 135 2.82 4.10 -4.97
N PHE A 136 3.49 5.16 -5.47
CA PHE A 136 4.54 5.86 -4.73
C PHE A 136 4.02 6.51 -3.46
N ALA A 137 2.80 7.09 -3.49
CA ALA A 137 2.16 7.65 -2.32
C ALA A 137 1.90 6.60 -1.23
N ARG A 138 1.39 5.42 -1.61
CA ARG A 138 1.18 4.29 -0.69
C ARG A 138 2.50 3.77 -0.12
N LEU A 139 3.52 3.64 -0.96
CA LEU A 139 4.84 3.18 -0.54
C LEU A 139 5.48 4.19 0.42
N GLN A 140 5.38 5.49 0.14
CA GLN A 140 5.85 6.54 1.03
C GLN A 140 5.15 6.48 2.39
N ALA A 141 3.82 6.40 2.41
CA ALA A 141 3.05 6.28 3.64
C ALA A 141 3.48 5.05 4.47
N SER A 142 3.76 3.92 3.82
CA SER A 142 4.25 2.71 4.49
C SER A 142 5.65 2.92 5.09
N PHE A 143 6.59 3.52 4.36
CA PHE A 143 7.92 3.82 4.89
C PHE A 143 7.90 4.83 6.04
N ASP A 144 7.06 5.87 5.93
CA ASP A 144 6.93 6.87 6.98
C ASP A 144 6.31 6.25 8.24
N ALA A 145 5.28 5.41 8.10
CA ALA A 145 4.72 4.63 9.20
C ALA A 145 5.77 3.73 9.87
N GLN A 146 6.59 3.02 9.07
CA GLN A 146 7.66 2.17 9.57
C GLN A 146 8.75 2.98 10.32
N ARG A 147 9.14 4.15 9.80
CA ARG A 147 10.09 5.04 10.48
C ARG A 147 9.56 5.54 11.81
N HIS A 148 8.32 5.99 11.85
CA HIS A 148 7.66 6.42 13.08
C HIS A 148 7.53 5.27 14.08
N PHE A 149 7.19 4.06 13.61
CA PHE A 149 7.15 2.87 14.44
C PHE A 149 8.49 2.58 15.11
N VAL A 150 9.59 2.55 14.34
CA VAL A 150 10.95 2.29 14.88
C VAL A 150 11.40 3.40 15.84
N ALA A 151 11.12 4.67 15.51
CA ALA A 151 11.45 5.79 16.38
C ALA A 151 10.69 5.71 17.72
N ASN A 152 9.39 5.49 17.68
CA ASN A 152 8.55 5.36 18.87
C ASN A 152 8.94 4.15 19.71
N ALA A 153 9.14 2.97 19.08
CA ALA A 153 9.62 1.77 19.78
C ALA A 153 10.94 2.02 20.50
N SER A 154 11.89 2.73 19.86
CA SER A 154 13.17 3.08 20.45
C SER A 154 13.03 4.01 21.65
N HIS A 155 12.11 4.97 21.59
CA HIS A 155 11.82 5.87 22.73
C HIS A 155 11.14 5.12 23.87
N GLU A 156 10.14 4.30 23.58
CA GLU A 156 9.39 3.53 24.58
C GLU A 156 10.24 2.45 25.27
N LEU A 157 11.29 1.94 24.61
CA LEU A 157 12.26 1.02 25.21
C LEU A 157 13.32 1.76 26.03
N ARG A 158 13.77 2.95 25.61
CA ARG A 158 14.85 3.68 26.27
C ARG A 158 14.44 4.23 27.64
N THR A 159 13.23 4.78 27.73
CA THR A 159 12.74 5.45 28.95
C THR A 159 12.68 4.51 30.15
N PRO A 160 12.00 3.33 30.11
CA PRO A 160 11.98 2.42 31.25
C PRO A 160 13.36 1.80 31.55
N LEU A 161 14.20 1.61 30.51
CA LEU A 161 15.57 1.13 30.72
C LEU A 161 16.43 2.13 31.50
N ALA A 162 16.30 3.42 31.18
CA ALA A 162 16.98 4.48 31.94
C ALA A 162 16.43 4.55 33.38
N GLY A 163 15.11 4.45 33.57
CA GLY A 163 14.48 4.39 34.88
C GLY A 163 14.94 3.21 35.72
N LEU A 164 15.01 2.00 35.15
CA LEU A 164 15.52 0.80 35.76
C LEU A 164 17.00 0.99 36.22
N ARG A 165 17.82 1.53 35.32
CA ARG A 165 19.23 1.81 35.64
C ARG A 165 19.35 2.80 36.79
N THR A 166 18.63 3.94 36.72
CA THR A 166 18.68 4.96 37.80
C THR A 166 18.19 4.39 39.13
N LEU A 167 17.11 3.60 39.15
CA LEU A 167 16.64 2.94 40.35
C LEU A 167 17.70 2.06 40.99
N LEU A 168 18.37 1.24 40.20
CA LEU A 168 19.44 0.36 40.70
C LEU A 168 20.67 1.15 41.12
N GLU A 169 21.09 2.20 40.40
CA GLU A 169 22.21 3.05 40.75
C GLU A 169 21.97 3.77 42.10
N VAL A 170 20.74 4.27 42.32
CA VAL A 170 20.37 4.91 43.59
C VAL A 170 20.35 3.91 44.74
N ALA A 171 19.75 2.72 44.54
CA ALA A 171 19.71 1.67 45.56
C ALA A 171 21.10 1.17 45.95
N LEU A 172 22.04 1.10 45.00
CA LEU A 172 23.43 0.70 45.26
C LEU A 172 24.27 1.81 45.88
N ALA A 173 23.96 3.07 45.63
CA ALA A 173 24.71 4.22 46.19
C ALA A 173 24.27 4.55 47.63
N ASP A 174 23.11 4.10 48.05
CA ASP A 174 22.62 4.33 49.43
C ASP A 174 23.30 3.38 50.42
N THR A 175 24.36 3.87 51.07
CA THR A 175 25.11 3.12 52.08
C THR A 175 24.32 2.88 53.38
N GLY A 176 23.17 3.55 53.55
CA GLY A 176 22.28 3.38 54.71
C GLY A 176 21.04 2.52 54.36
N ALA A 177 20.94 1.98 53.16
CA ALA A 177 19.81 1.17 52.74
C ALA A 177 19.68 -0.08 53.62
N ASP A 178 18.51 -0.27 54.16
CA ASP A 178 18.15 -1.49 54.86
C ASP A 178 17.66 -2.58 53.89
N THR A 179 17.47 -3.78 54.43
CA THR A 179 17.04 -4.95 53.61
C THR A 179 15.68 -4.71 52.94
N ASP A 180 14.78 -3.97 53.57
CA ASP A 180 13.43 -3.73 53.05
C ASP A 180 13.44 -2.68 51.96
N SER A 181 14.26 -1.66 52.05
CA SER A 181 14.53 -0.68 50.97
C SER A 181 15.11 -1.35 49.74
N LEU A 182 16.10 -2.22 49.89
CA LEU A 182 16.71 -2.98 48.78
C LEU A 182 15.71 -3.95 48.16
N ARG A 183 14.87 -4.62 48.96
CA ARG A 183 13.84 -5.51 48.48
C ARG A 183 12.79 -4.74 47.67
N SER A 184 12.39 -3.56 48.14
CA SER A 184 11.46 -2.68 47.43
C SER A 184 12.02 -2.25 46.09
N ALA A 185 13.28 -1.82 46.03
CA ALA A 185 13.95 -1.46 44.77
C ALA A 185 14.04 -2.64 43.80
N CYS A 186 14.34 -3.85 44.28
CA CYS A 186 14.35 -5.06 43.45
C CYS A 186 12.94 -5.39 42.91
N GLN A 187 11.90 -5.23 43.71
CA GLN A 187 10.49 -5.46 43.26
C GLN A 187 10.08 -4.46 42.18
N GLU A 188 10.46 -3.18 42.37
CA GLU A 188 10.19 -2.16 41.37
C GLU A 188 10.97 -2.41 40.06
N ALA A 189 12.23 -2.84 40.19
CA ALA A 189 13.08 -3.24 39.06
C ALA A 189 12.44 -4.41 38.26
N LEU A 190 11.96 -5.44 38.99
CA LEU A 190 11.24 -6.56 38.37
C LEU A 190 9.95 -6.12 37.66
N ALA A 191 9.18 -5.21 38.26
CA ALA A 191 7.98 -4.65 37.65
C ALA A 191 8.29 -3.89 36.36
N LEU A 192 9.35 -3.06 36.36
CA LEU A 192 9.82 -2.35 35.15
C LEU A 192 10.31 -3.34 34.07
N GLY A 193 11.06 -4.40 34.46
CA GLY A 193 11.48 -5.46 33.55
C GLY A 193 10.30 -6.17 32.88
N GLY A 194 9.28 -6.54 33.65
CA GLY A 194 8.06 -7.15 33.13
C GLY A 194 7.27 -6.23 32.18
N HIS A 195 7.35 -4.90 32.38
CA HIS A 195 6.80 -3.94 31.41
C HIS A 195 7.55 -3.96 30.08
N GLN A 196 8.89 -4.00 30.12
CA GLN A 196 9.71 -4.09 28.90
C GLN A 196 9.47 -5.38 28.10
N GLU A 197 9.36 -6.50 28.81
CA GLU A 197 9.09 -7.79 28.20
C GLU A 197 7.76 -7.76 27.42
N ARG A 198 6.70 -7.22 28.01
CA ARG A 198 5.40 -7.03 27.34
C ARG A 198 5.50 -6.14 26.10
N LEU A 199 6.30 -5.06 26.16
CA LEU A 199 6.53 -4.20 25.00
C LEU A 199 7.24 -4.95 23.86
N VAL A 200 8.29 -5.71 24.18
CA VAL A 200 9.02 -6.52 23.19
C VAL A 200 8.09 -7.56 22.54
N GLN A 201 7.30 -8.26 23.36
CA GLN A 201 6.32 -9.25 22.84
C GLN A 201 5.28 -8.60 21.94
N ALA A 202 4.79 -7.40 22.28
CA ALA A 202 3.88 -6.62 21.48
C ALA A 202 4.49 -6.23 20.10
N LEU A 203 5.75 -5.80 20.11
CA LEU A 203 6.48 -5.45 18.89
C LEU A 203 6.74 -6.69 18.00
N LEU A 204 7.07 -7.83 18.61
CA LEU A 204 7.25 -9.09 17.89
C LEU A 204 5.95 -9.61 17.29
N ALA A 205 4.84 -9.54 18.02
CA ALA A 205 3.52 -9.93 17.51
C ALA A 205 3.13 -9.07 16.29
N LEU A 206 3.38 -7.75 16.35
CA LEU A 206 3.13 -6.85 15.22
C LEU A 206 4.02 -7.19 14.02
N ALA A 207 5.32 -7.36 14.22
CA ALA A 207 6.26 -7.69 13.14
C ALA A 207 6.01 -9.07 12.52
N THR A 208 5.51 -10.04 13.29
CA THR A 208 5.18 -11.38 12.81
C THR A 208 3.88 -11.34 12.01
N SER A 209 2.87 -10.61 12.47
CA SER A 209 1.60 -10.48 11.76
C SER A 209 1.75 -9.77 10.40
N GLU A 210 2.65 -8.78 10.27
CA GLU A 210 2.94 -8.12 8.98
C GLU A 210 3.54 -9.07 7.91
N ARG A 211 4.20 -10.15 8.33
CA ARG A 211 4.76 -11.18 7.41
C ARG A 211 3.71 -12.18 6.91
N GLY A 212 2.50 -12.11 7.45
CA GLY A 212 1.45 -13.09 7.20
C GLY A 212 1.63 -14.39 8.00
N VAL A 213 0.58 -15.18 8.04
CA VAL A 213 0.54 -16.44 8.78
C VAL A 213 1.06 -17.57 7.90
N ALA A 214 2.27 -18.06 8.21
CA ALA A 214 2.90 -19.16 7.46
C ALA A 214 2.24 -20.52 7.76
N ARG A 215 1.68 -20.71 8.96
CA ARG A 215 1.02 -21.93 9.40
C ARG A 215 -0.30 -21.59 10.07
N ARG A 216 -1.37 -22.25 9.64
CA ARG A 216 -2.71 -22.11 10.22
C ARG A 216 -3.13 -23.45 10.81
N ASP A 217 -3.18 -23.53 12.12
CA ASP A 217 -3.70 -24.68 12.84
C ASP A 217 -5.21 -24.47 13.10
N THR A 218 -5.98 -25.58 13.13
CA THR A 218 -7.37 -25.52 13.54
C THR A 218 -7.46 -25.32 15.04
N LEU A 219 -8.15 -24.28 15.48
CA LEU A 219 -8.27 -23.89 16.90
C LEU A 219 -9.69 -23.41 17.21
N ASP A 220 -10.07 -23.53 18.49
CA ASP A 220 -11.34 -23.01 19.00
C ASP A 220 -11.10 -21.74 19.81
N LEU A 221 -11.60 -20.61 19.29
CA LEU A 221 -11.49 -19.30 19.95
C LEU A 221 -12.12 -19.28 21.34
N ALA A 222 -13.20 -20.05 21.57
CA ALA A 222 -13.82 -20.12 22.90
C ALA A 222 -12.84 -20.65 23.96
N ARG A 223 -12.03 -21.65 23.62
CA ARG A 223 -10.99 -22.17 24.52
C ARG A 223 -9.90 -21.15 24.82
N ILE A 224 -9.46 -20.41 23.82
CA ILE A 224 -8.46 -19.33 24.01
C ILE A 224 -9.02 -18.25 24.92
N VAL A 225 -10.28 -17.83 24.71
CA VAL A 225 -10.96 -16.83 25.54
C VAL A 225 -11.03 -17.29 26.99
N VAL A 226 -11.43 -18.54 27.25
CA VAL A 226 -11.48 -19.10 28.63
C VAL A 226 -10.11 -19.00 29.32
N GLY A 227 -9.03 -19.41 28.63
CA GLY A 227 -7.67 -19.34 29.18
C GLY A 227 -7.25 -17.90 29.51
N VAL A 228 -7.50 -16.97 28.59
CA VAL A 228 -7.16 -15.57 28.80
C VAL A 228 -7.99 -14.94 29.90
N LEU A 229 -9.31 -15.15 29.94
CA LEU A 229 -10.17 -14.63 31.01
C LEU A 229 -9.75 -15.14 32.39
N ALA A 230 -9.41 -16.44 32.50
CA ALA A 230 -8.93 -17.01 33.76
C ALA A 230 -7.66 -16.30 34.25
N SER A 231 -6.73 -15.99 33.36
CA SER A 231 -5.47 -15.30 33.72
C SER A 231 -5.62 -13.81 34.01
N ARG A 232 -6.79 -13.20 33.71
CA ARG A 232 -7.08 -11.76 33.91
C ARG A 232 -8.10 -11.49 35.03
N ARG A 233 -8.62 -12.54 35.65
CA ARG A 233 -9.69 -12.42 36.66
C ARG A 233 -9.27 -11.58 37.87
N ASP A 234 -8.06 -11.80 38.38
CA ASP A 234 -7.53 -11.04 39.52
C ASP A 234 -7.38 -9.55 39.18
N GLN A 235 -6.82 -9.26 38.01
CA GLN A 235 -6.67 -7.89 37.54
C GLN A 235 -8.01 -7.16 37.35
N ALA A 236 -9.03 -7.85 36.86
CA ALA A 236 -10.37 -7.30 36.71
C ALA A 236 -10.98 -7.01 38.09
N THR A 237 -10.84 -7.94 39.05
CA THR A 237 -11.31 -7.79 40.43
C THR A 237 -10.64 -6.61 41.14
N GLU A 238 -9.30 -6.48 41.01
CA GLU A 238 -8.58 -5.32 41.58
C GLU A 238 -9.05 -3.98 41.00
N LYS A 239 -9.54 -3.96 39.78
CA LYS A 239 -10.11 -2.76 39.14
C LYS A 239 -11.59 -2.56 39.37
N GLY A 240 -12.27 -3.48 40.03
CA GLY A 240 -13.74 -3.45 40.21
C GLY A 240 -14.48 -3.63 38.87
N VAL A 241 -13.93 -4.43 37.93
CA VAL A 241 -14.56 -4.66 36.65
C VAL A 241 -15.17 -6.06 36.61
N ASP A 242 -16.47 -6.14 36.31
CA ASP A 242 -17.19 -7.39 36.17
C ASP A 242 -16.90 -8.04 34.80
N LEU A 243 -16.57 -9.35 34.79
CA LEU A 243 -16.29 -10.12 33.58
C LEU A 243 -17.45 -11.06 33.26
N ALA A 244 -18.20 -10.77 32.20
CA ALA A 244 -19.27 -11.59 31.68
C ALA A 244 -18.85 -12.33 30.42
N GLU A 245 -19.12 -13.62 30.34
CA GLU A 245 -18.78 -14.44 29.17
C GLU A 245 -20.01 -15.14 28.62
N HIS A 246 -20.12 -15.18 27.29
CA HIS A 246 -21.12 -16.00 26.58
C HIS A 246 -20.43 -16.69 25.39
N LEU A 247 -19.91 -17.87 25.64
CA LEU A 247 -19.01 -18.56 24.72
C LEU A 247 -19.72 -19.75 24.09
N THR A 248 -19.74 -19.78 22.77
CA THR A 248 -20.11 -20.97 21.98
C THR A 248 -18.89 -21.45 21.20
N PRO A 249 -18.80 -22.75 20.85
CA PRO A 249 -17.69 -23.26 20.04
C PRO A 249 -17.49 -22.42 18.78
N ALA A 250 -16.25 -21.99 18.57
CA ALA A 250 -15.91 -20.99 17.55
C ALA A 250 -14.61 -21.42 16.84
N VAL A 251 -14.73 -22.42 15.94
CA VAL A 251 -13.60 -23.06 15.29
C VAL A 251 -13.14 -22.29 14.07
N THR A 252 -11.86 -21.93 14.05
CA THR A 252 -11.22 -21.24 12.94
C THR A 252 -9.82 -21.80 12.67
N ALA A 253 -9.17 -21.33 11.60
CA ALA A 253 -7.79 -21.65 11.26
C ALA A 253 -6.88 -20.46 11.46
N GLY A 254 -5.80 -20.62 12.23
CA GLY A 254 -4.88 -19.53 12.50
C GLY A 254 -3.62 -19.96 13.26
N ASP A 255 -2.72 -19.00 13.48
CA ASP A 255 -1.57 -19.19 14.37
C ASP A 255 -2.03 -19.09 15.84
N PRO A 256 -1.83 -20.13 16.66
CA PRO A 256 -2.30 -20.14 18.04
C PRO A 256 -1.76 -18.99 18.90
N GLY A 257 -0.48 -18.65 18.74
CA GLY A 257 0.16 -17.58 19.51
C GLY A 257 -0.36 -16.19 19.13
N LEU A 258 -0.56 -15.92 17.84
CA LEU A 258 -1.15 -14.68 17.37
C LEU A 258 -2.62 -14.55 17.77
N MET A 259 -3.39 -15.65 17.73
CA MET A 259 -4.78 -15.65 18.18
C MET A 259 -4.91 -15.41 19.68
N GLU A 260 -4.06 -16.03 20.50
CA GLU A 260 -4.00 -15.76 21.94
C GLU A 260 -3.63 -14.30 22.21
N SER A 261 -2.63 -13.76 21.49
CA SER A 261 -2.23 -12.36 21.57
C SER A 261 -3.39 -11.40 21.22
N LEU A 262 -4.17 -11.69 20.18
CA LEU A 262 -5.33 -10.90 19.78
C LEU A 262 -6.38 -10.88 20.91
N VAL A 263 -6.74 -12.06 21.44
CA VAL A 263 -7.73 -12.18 22.52
C VAL A 263 -7.26 -11.45 23.78
N ALA A 264 -5.99 -11.67 24.17
CA ALA A 264 -5.41 -10.99 25.33
C ALA A 264 -5.40 -9.47 25.19
N ASN A 265 -5.01 -8.94 24.03
CA ASN A 265 -5.01 -7.49 23.79
C ASN A 265 -6.42 -6.88 23.80
N LEU A 266 -7.43 -7.58 23.30
CA LEU A 266 -8.82 -7.12 23.38
C LEU A 266 -9.31 -7.06 24.83
N ILE A 267 -9.09 -8.12 25.61
CA ILE A 267 -9.53 -8.23 27.00
C ILE A 267 -8.75 -7.24 27.88
N ASP A 268 -7.43 -7.17 27.75
CA ASP A 268 -6.59 -6.23 28.49
C ASP A 268 -7.00 -4.77 28.22
N ASN A 269 -7.29 -4.45 26.95
CA ASN A 269 -7.78 -3.13 26.58
C ASN A 269 -9.14 -2.82 27.24
N ALA A 270 -10.07 -3.78 27.21
CA ALA A 270 -11.40 -3.65 27.78
C ALA A 270 -11.38 -3.48 29.32
N ILE A 271 -10.48 -4.19 30.02
CA ILE A 271 -10.29 -4.04 31.47
C ILE A 271 -9.56 -2.73 31.79
N ARG A 272 -8.50 -2.39 31.04
CA ARG A 272 -7.66 -1.23 31.32
C ARG A 272 -8.40 0.09 31.16
N HIS A 273 -9.15 0.23 30.07
CA HIS A 273 -9.89 1.45 29.73
C HIS A 273 -11.35 1.43 30.22
N ASN A 274 -11.61 0.63 31.26
CA ASN A 274 -12.91 0.60 31.90
C ASN A 274 -13.03 1.70 32.96
N ARG A 275 -14.26 1.95 33.39
CA ARG A 275 -14.59 2.75 34.61
C ARG A 275 -14.65 1.85 35.85
N ALA A 276 -14.54 2.44 37.03
CA ALA A 276 -14.83 1.73 38.25
C ALA A 276 -16.28 1.20 38.23
N ASP A 277 -16.50 0.02 38.78
CA ASP A 277 -17.78 -0.70 38.75
C ASP A 277 -18.34 -0.90 37.35
N GLY A 278 -17.41 -1.02 36.38
CA GLY A 278 -17.72 -1.30 34.99
C GLY A 278 -17.81 -2.80 34.69
N TRP A 279 -18.00 -3.11 33.43
CA TRP A 279 -18.12 -4.49 32.98
C TRP A 279 -17.44 -4.71 31.63
N VAL A 280 -17.01 -5.95 31.39
CA VAL A 280 -16.51 -6.44 30.10
C VAL A 280 -17.34 -7.67 29.74
N LYS A 281 -17.88 -7.69 28.53
CA LYS A 281 -18.61 -8.85 27.98
C LYS A 281 -17.85 -9.42 26.80
N VAL A 282 -17.52 -10.71 26.86
CA VAL A 282 -16.87 -11.44 25.78
C VAL A 282 -17.82 -12.48 25.22
N THR A 283 -18.02 -12.48 23.91
CA THR A 283 -18.88 -13.44 23.23
C THR A 283 -18.17 -14.10 22.06
N THR A 284 -18.36 -15.39 21.90
CA THR A 284 -17.97 -16.11 20.67
C THR A 284 -19.21 -16.72 20.05
N GLN A 285 -19.31 -16.63 18.72
CA GLN A 285 -20.42 -17.25 18.00
C GLN A 285 -20.00 -17.71 16.61
N THR A 286 -20.65 -18.76 16.13
CA THR A 286 -20.52 -19.23 14.75
C THR A 286 -21.83 -18.97 14.02
N SER A 287 -21.74 -18.33 12.85
CA SER A 287 -22.89 -18.06 11.98
C SER A 287 -22.54 -18.41 10.55
N GLY A 288 -23.07 -19.51 10.06
CA GLY A 288 -22.76 -20.06 8.74
C GLY A 288 -21.26 -20.34 8.57
N THR A 289 -20.64 -19.67 7.63
CA THR A 289 -19.20 -19.82 7.31
C THR A 289 -18.29 -18.85 8.08
N ARG A 290 -18.81 -18.11 9.05
CA ARG A 290 -18.07 -17.15 9.82
C ARG A 290 -18.11 -17.43 11.31
N VAL A 291 -16.98 -17.13 11.95
CA VAL A 291 -16.78 -17.19 13.39
C VAL A 291 -16.50 -15.79 13.89
N ALA A 292 -17.20 -15.34 14.91
CA ALA A 292 -17.05 -14.01 15.48
C ALA A 292 -16.61 -14.08 16.95
N LEU A 293 -15.60 -13.28 17.29
CA LEU A 293 -15.25 -12.91 18.65
C LEU A 293 -15.66 -11.44 18.85
N THR A 294 -16.50 -11.18 19.84
CA THR A 294 -16.89 -9.81 20.21
C THR A 294 -16.50 -9.53 21.67
N VAL A 295 -15.77 -8.45 21.87
CA VAL A 295 -15.44 -7.91 23.19
C VAL A 295 -16.10 -6.54 23.31
N THR A 296 -16.94 -6.38 24.32
CA THR A 296 -17.65 -5.13 24.60
C THR A 296 -17.36 -4.71 26.03
N ASN A 297 -17.06 -3.46 26.24
CA ASN A 297 -16.82 -2.92 27.59
C ASN A 297 -17.60 -1.64 27.84
N SER A 298 -17.88 -1.38 29.11
CA SER A 298 -18.21 -0.03 29.59
C SER A 298 -16.92 0.79 29.66
N GLY A 299 -17.03 2.12 29.58
CA GLY A 299 -15.85 2.98 29.63
C GLY A 299 -16.18 4.44 29.32
N PRO A 300 -15.17 5.26 29.04
CA PRO A 300 -15.38 6.64 28.60
C PRO A 300 -16.06 6.70 27.24
N VAL A 301 -16.69 7.82 26.93
CA VAL A 301 -17.23 8.08 25.58
C VAL A 301 -16.09 8.39 24.65
N ILE A 302 -16.06 7.70 23.51
CA ILE A 302 -15.05 7.85 22.47
C ILE A 302 -15.70 8.51 21.26
N PRO A 303 -15.18 9.65 20.77
CA PRO A 303 -15.67 10.28 19.54
C PRO A 303 -15.41 9.38 18.33
N ASP A 304 -16.38 9.31 17.41
CA ASP A 304 -16.30 8.41 16.24
C ASP A 304 -15.11 8.73 15.31
N ASP A 305 -14.72 10.00 15.20
CA ASP A 305 -13.57 10.46 14.42
C ASP A 305 -12.23 9.98 14.99
N GLN A 306 -12.19 9.53 16.24
CA GLN A 306 -10.99 9.04 16.91
C GLN A 306 -10.83 7.52 16.86
N ILE A 307 -11.86 6.77 16.48
CA ILE A 307 -11.84 5.30 16.46
C ILE A 307 -10.69 4.76 15.61
N GLN A 308 -10.53 5.27 14.40
CA GLN A 308 -9.47 4.79 13.47
C GLN A 308 -8.07 5.01 14.02
N ARG A 309 -7.87 6.08 14.81
CA ARG A 309 -6.58 6.37 15.42
C ARG A 309 -6.19 5.39 16.51
N LEU A 310 -7.17 4.76 17.18
CA LEU A 310 -6.92 3.76 18.23
C LEU A 310 -6.21 2.50 17.72
N PHE A 311 -6.34 2.21 16.42
CA PHE A 311 -5.69 1.06 15.79
C PHE A 311 -4.31 1.37 15.20
N GLN A 312 -3.85 2.62 15.34
CA GLN A 312 -2.49 2.99 14.95
C GLN A 312 -1.50 2.71 16.09
N PRO A 313 -0.31 2.18 15.81
CA PRO A 313 0.69 1.92 16.83
C PRO A 313 1.06 3.21 17.62
N PHE A 314 1.20 3.08 18.95
CA PHE A 314 1.58 4.17 19.87
C PHE A 314 0.56 5.32 19.96
N GLN A 315 -0.66 5.16 19.44
CA GLN A 315 -1.71 6.18 19.56
C GLN A 315 -2.52 5.99 20.85
N ARG A 316 -2.81 7.12 21.52
CA ARG A 316 -3.62 7.21 22.74
C ARG A 316 -4.58 8.38 22.63
N LEU A 317 -5.77 8.27 23.22
CA LEU A 317 -6.81 9.33 23.16
C LEU A 317 -6.48 10.56 24.02
N ALA A 318 -5.78 10.37 25.11
CA ALA A 318 -5.36 11.46 25.99
C ALA A 318 -3.90 11.24 26.42
N PRO A 319 -3.07 12.30 26.49
CA PRO A 319 -1.76 12.22 27.13
C PRO A 319 -1.95 12.12 28.64
N ASP A 320 -1.65 10.95 29.20
CA ASP A 320 -1.73 10.75 30.64
C ASP A 320 -0.70 11.59 31.38
N ARG A 321 -1.17 12.37 32.33
CA ARG A 321 -0.31 13.16 33.23
C ARG A 321 0.38 12.31 34.31
N HIS A 322 0.08 11.01 34.43
CA HIS A 322 0.50 10.15 35.54
C HIS A 322 1.34 8.94 35.15
N GLY A 323 2.11 9.01 34.07
CA GLY A 323 3.22 8.07 33.80
C GLY A 323 2.77 6.65 33.42
N HIS A 324 3.59 5.99 32.70
CA HIS A 324 3.77 4.61 32.17
C HIS A 324 2.82 3.45 32.57
N ARG A 325 1.82 3.65 33.45
CA ARG A 325 0.92 2.58 33.94
C ARG A 325 -0.13 2.12 32.92
N ASP A 326 -0.43 2.91 31.90
CA ASP A 326 -1.61 2.68 31.02
C ASP A 326 -1.32 2.05 29.65
N GLY A 327 -0.15 1.47 29.44
CA GLY A 327 0.19 0.74 28.22
C GLY A 327 0.72 1.63 27.08
N TYR A 328 1.33 0.97 26.11
CA TYR A 328 2.11 1.59 25.04
C TYR A 328 1.30 2.05 23.82
N GLY A 329 -0.02 1.90 23.82
CA GLY A 329 -0.85 2.17 22.63
C GLY A 329 -0.62 1.16 21.50
N LEU A 330 -0.18 -0.07 21.82
CA LEU A 330 0.07 -1.13 20.86
C LEU A 330 -1.06 -2.17 20.79
N GLY A 331 -1.87 -2.32 21.85
CA GLY A 331 -2.81 -3.44 21.94
C GLY A 331 -3.79 -3.53 20.78
N LEU A 332 -4.49 -2.45 20.44
CA LEU A 332 -5.44 -2.45 19.32
C LEU A 332 -4.73 -2.48 17.94
N ALA A 333 -3.51 -1.95 17.85
CA ALA A 333 -2.69 -2.09 16.64
C ALA A 333 -2.34 -3.57 16.38
N ILE A 334 -1.99 -4.34 17.44
CA ILE A 334 -1.77 -5.79 17.35
C ILE A 334 -3.04 -6.51 16.93
N VAL A 335 -4.19 -6.18 17.52
CA VAL A 335 -5.48 -6.76 17.13
C VAL A 335 -5.75 -6.56 15.65
N ASN A 336 -5.54 -5.35 15.13
CA ASN A 336 -5.71 -5.05 13.71
C ASN A 336 -4.74 -5.84 12.82
N ALA A 337 -3.47 -5.87 13.18
CA ALA A 337 -2.43 -6.57 12.41
C ALA A 337 -2.67 -8.08 12.39
N VAL A 338 -3.03 -8.69 13.53
CA VAL A 338 -3.36 -10.11 13.61
C VAL A 338 -4.63 -10.42 12.82
N ALA A 339 -5.67 -9.57 12.90
CA ALA A 339 -6.89 -9.73 12.12
C ALA A 339 -6.59 -9.71 10.61
N GLN A 340 -5.79 -8.75 10.14
CA GLN A 340 -5.34 -8.67 8.74
C GLN A 340 -4.53 -9.89 8.30
N ALA A 341 -3.60 -10.37 9.13
CA ALA A 341 -2.79 -11.56 8.83
C ALA A 341 -3.63 -12.83 8.69
N HIS A 342 -4.81 -12.87 9.31
CA HIS A 342 -5.74 -13.99 9.24
C HIS A 342 -6.91 -13.76 8.28
N ASP A 343 -6.86 -12.72 7.43
CA ASP A 343 -7.94 -12.34 6.51
C ASP A 343 -9.28 -12.12 7.23
N ALA A 344 -9.23 -11.70 8.50
CA ALA A 344 -10.38 -11.45 9.34
C ALA A 344 -10.92 -10.02 9.15
N THR A 345 -12.22 -9.85 9.30
CA THR A 345 -12.87 -8.54 9.27
C THR A 345 -12.98 -8.00 10.69
N LEU A 346 -12.43 -6.81 10.93
CA LEU A 346 -12.53 -6.11 12.21
C LEU A 346 -13.57 -5.00 12.09
N THR A 347 -14.54 -5.00 13.01
CA THR A 347 -15.58 -3.98 13.10
C THR A 347 -15.59 -3.40 14.51
N THR A 348 -15.68 -2.08 14.61
CA THR A 348 -15.67 -1.36 15.89
C THR A 348 -16.84 -0.40 15.93
N SER A 349 -17.53 -0.36 17.08
CA SER A 349 -18.60 0.59 17.33
C SER A 349 -18.45 1.21 18.73
N THR A 350 -18.69 2.52 18.82
CA THR A 350 -18.83 3.23 20.08
C THR A 350 -20.17 2.93 20.71
N ARG A 351 -20.23 3.09 22.02
CA ARG A 351 -21.47 2.95 22.79
C ARG A 351 -21.95 4.32 23.25
N PRO A 352 -23.23 4.64 23.10
CA PRO A 352 -23.77 5.92 23.57
C PRO A 352 -23.54 6.19 25.08
N GLU A 353 -23.54 5.12 25.86
CA GLU A 353 -23.30 5.16 27.32
C GLU A 353 -21.82 5.15 27.70
N GLY A 354 -20.93 5.19 26.69
CA GLY A 354 -19.50 5.05 26.84
C GLY A 354 -19.01 3.60 26.71
N GLY A 355 -17.75 3.46 26.33
CA GLY A 355 -17.11 2.18 26.05
C GLY A 355 -17.11 1.82 24.56
N LEU A 356 -16.58 0.63 24.25
CA LEU A 356 -16.32 0.17 22.91
C LEU A 356 -16.86 -1.24 22.71
N SER A 357 -17.30 -1.56 21.51
CA SER A 357 -17.59 -2.92 21.07
C SER A 357 -16.72 -3.23 19.86
N ILE A 358 -15.86 -4.24 19.99
CA ILE A 358 -14.96 -4.68 18.93
C ILE A 358 -15.32 -6.10 18.54
N THR A 359 -15.59 -6.33 17.26
CA THR A 359 -15.90 -7.65 16.70
C THR A 359 -14.85 -8.02 15.66
N VAL A 360 -14.25 -9.20 15.82
CA VAL A 360 -13.34 -9.79 14.83
C VAL A 360 -14.01 -11.03 14.26
N GLN A 361 -14.17 -11.06 12.92
CA GLN A 361 -14.82 -12.15 12.20
C GLN A 361 -13.80 -12.90 11.35
N PHE A 362 -13.68 -14.19 11.60
CA PHE A 362 -12.82 -15.13 10.88
C PHE A 362 -13.64 -16.06 9.97
N ALA A 363 -12.97 -16.69 9.02
CA ALA A 363 -13.56 -17.80 8.29
C ALA A 363 -13.71 -19.02 9.23
N HIS A 364 -14.84 -19.72 9.14
CA HIS A 364 -15.05 -20.96 9.88
C HIS A 364 -14.17 -22.08 9.29
N ALA A 365 -13.46 -22.81 10.13
CA ALA A 365 -12.75 -24.02 9.75
C ALA A 365 -13.49 -25.23 10.32
N SER A 366 -13.79 -26.22 9.48
CA SER A 366 -14.27 -27.52 9.99
C SER A 366 -13.16 -28.22 10.77
N LEU A 367 -13.47 -28.70 11.96
CA LEU A 367 -12.56 -29.62 12.66
C LEU A 367 -12.30 -30.83 11.75
N PRO A 368 -11.04 -31.26 11.60
CA PRO A 368 -10.80 -32.54 10.93
C PRO A 368 -11.59 -33.59 11.67
N SER A 369 -12.50 -34.27 10.95
CA SER A 369 -13.18 -35.46 11.46
C SER A 369 -12.09 -36.46 11.79
N HIS A 370 -11.85 -36.72 13.07
CA HIS A 370 -11.00 -37.83 13.47
C HIS A 370 -11.65 -39.11 12.96
N PRO A 371 -10.87 -40.00 12.25
CA PRO A 371 -11.35 -41.31 11.84
C PRO A 371 -11.59 -42.22 13.04
#